data_bbe36576ff4ed3e17761087e2fd6be8d
#
_entry.id   bbe36576ff4ed3e17761087e2fd6be8d
#
_cell.length_a   1.000
_cell.length_b   1.000
_cell.length_c   1.000
_cell.angle_alpha   90.00
_cell.angle_beta   90.00
_cell.angle_gamma   90.00
#
_symmetry.space_group_name_H-M   'P 1'
#
loop_
_entity.id
_entity.type
_entity.pdbx_description
1 polymer ?
#
loop_
_entity_poly.entity_id
_entity_poly.type
_entity_poly.pdbx_seq_one_letter_code
_entity_poly.pdbx_strand_id
1 'polypeptide(L)'
;MRAAVMQDWELRVDDIAEPEPGPGQVLTKVLACGICGSDLHLLRHGEELRRLTEELAAEEPPDPLRPRLFEPASPMVMGHEFCCEVVDTGPGVDRLEPGDVVVSMPAAFDADGVHAVGFSNRYPGGYAELMVLNELLAIDVPAGLPADLAALTEPLAVGVHAVVKSRISAGDAAIVLGLGPVGLACVAELARLGIGPIVGADFSPRRRALAEHLGCHEVVDPAERPAVAAWREIDGVRPLVVFEAVGVPGMLDAAMRMAPKGSRILVVGVCMQPDQVQPMVGIGRE
;
A
#
# COMPACT_ATOMS: atom_id res chain seq x y z
N MET A 1 13.92 4.73 -23.52
CA MET A 1 14.14 3.84 -22.36
C MET A 1 13.17 2.67 -22.38
N ARG A 2 13.56 1.53 -21.79
CA ARG A 2 12.67 0.37 -21.67
C ARG A 2 11.73 0.53 -20.49
N ALA A 3 10.46 0.10 -20.67
CA ALA A 3 9.45 0.09 -19.62
C ALA A 3 8.47 -1.07 -19.78
N ALA A 4 7.84 -1.50 -18.67
CA ALA A 4 6.65 -2.33 -18.71
C ALA A 4 5.42 -1.41 -18.82
N VAL A 5 4.84 -1.37 -20.00
CA VAL A 5 3.76 -0.47 -20.39
C VAL A 5 2.43 -1.21 -20.31
N MET A 6 1.47 -0.66 -19.57
CA MET A 6 0.08 -1.08 -19.60
C MET A 6 -0.68 -0.22 -20.62
N GLN A 7 -1.47 -0.86 -21.47
CA GLN A 7 -2.43 -0.24 -22.36
C GLN A 7 -3.57 -1.21 -22.62
N ASP A 8 -4.80 -0.74 -22.57
CA ASP A 8 -6.01 -1.57 -22.72
C ASP A 8 -6.01 -2.80 -21.77
N TRP A 9 -5.50 -2.62 -20.55
CA TRP A 9 -5.36 -3.64 -19.49
C TRP A 9 -4.34 -4.75 -19.79
N GLU A 10 -3.57 -4.61 -20.87
CA GLU A 10 -2.49 -5.52 -21.23
C GLU A 10 -1.13 -4.92 -20.89
N LEU A 11 -0.27 -5.73 -20.29
CA LEU A 11 1.09 -5.34 -19.94
C LEU A 11 2.08 -5.88 -20.96
N ARG A 12 2.93 -5.02 -21.51
CA ARG A 12 4.00 -5.40 -22.43
C ARG A 12 5.28 -4.63 -22.12
N VAL A 13 6.42 -5.20 -22.48
CA VAL A 13 7.70 -4.46 -22.47
C VAL A 13 7.84 -3.71 -23.77
N ASP A 14 8.08 -2.41 -23.69
CA ASP A 14 8.19 -1.54 -24.86
C ASP A 14 9.28 -0.47 -24.63
N ASP A 15 9.73 0.15 -25.73
CA ASP A 15 10.59 1.31 -25.70
C ASP A 15 9.74 2.59 -25.77
N ILE A 16 9.88 3.44 -24.76
CA ILE A 16 9.19 4.73 -24.67
C ILE A 16 10.16 5.90 -24.62
N ALA A 17 9.66 7.11 -24.84
CA ALA A 17 10.45 8.32 -24.66
C ALA A 17 10.92 8.45 -23.21
N GLU A 18 12.11 8.98 -23.01
CA GLU A 18 12.59 9.34 -21.68
C GLU A 18 11.82 10.55 -21.16
N PRO A 19 11.39 10.56 -19.91
CA PRO A 19 10.69 11.72 -19.34
C PRO A 19 11.69 12.85 -19.03
N GLU A 20 11.25 14.09 -19.15
CA GLU A 20 12.04 15.28 -18.83
C GLU A 20 11.56 15.91 -17.53
N PRO A 21 12.44 16.28 -16.59
CA PRO A 21 12.06 16.91 -15.34
C PRO A 21 11.64 18.37 -15.57
N GLY A 22 10.45 18.71 -15.11
CA GLY A 22 9.94 20.09 -15.08
C GLY A 22 10.43 20.88 -13.86
N PRO A 23 9.89 22.09 -13.63
CA PRO A 23 10.24 22.90 -12.46
C PRO A 23 9.96 22.16 -11.12
N GLY A 24 10.98 22.14 -10.23
CA GLY A 24 10.92 21.46 -8.95
C GLY A 24 10.90 19.94 -9.03
N GLN A 25 11.26 19.38 -10.20
CA GLN A 25 11.30 17.94 -10.43
C GLN A 25 12.72 17.46 -10.72
N VAL A 26 12.98 16.21 -10.43
CA VAL A 26 14.23 15.51 -10.71
C VAL A 26 13.98 14.32 -11.64
N LEU A 27 14.87 14.08 -12.58
CA LEU A 27 14.94 12.84 -13.33
C LEU A 27 15.69 11.81 -12.49
N THR A 28 15.13 10.63 -12.36
CA THR A 28 15.71 9.58 -11.54
C THR A 28 15.81 8.26 -12.29
N LYS A 29 16.86 7.48 -11.99
CA LYS A 29 17.04 6.10 -12.41
C LYS A 29 16.45 5.17 -11.35
N VAL A 30 15.58 4.27 -11.75
CA VAL A 30 14.99 3.28 -10.85
C VAL A 30 16.06 2.24 -10.48
N LEU A 31 16.33 2.09 -9.19
CA LEU A 31 17.23 1.10 -8.62
C LEU A 31 16.50 -0.18 -8.21
N ALA A 32 15.30 -0.02 -7.64
CA ALA A 32 14.41 -1.10 -7.25
C ALA A 32 12.96 -0.64 -7.29
N CYS A 33 12.04 -1.54 -7.62
CA CYS A 33 10.60 -1.30 -7.51
C CYS A 33 9.90 -2.58 -7.10
N GLY A 34 9.05 -2.49 -6.06
CA GLY A 34 8.17 -3.57 -5.63
C GLY A 34 6.98 -3.77 -6.57
N ILE A 35 6.30 -4.90 -6.42
CA ILE A 35 5.04 -5.19 -7.11
C ILE A 35 3.93 -5.22 -6.06
N CYS A 36 3.08 -4.20 -6.08
CA CYS A 36 1.93 -4.11 -5.19
C CYS A 36 0.78 -5.02 -5.65
N GLY A 37 -0.04 -5.46 -4.71
CA GLY A 37 -1.30 -6.13 -5.03
C GLY A 37 -2.23 -5.27 -5.88
N SER A 38 -2.21 -3.94 -5.70
CA SER A 38 -3.01 -2.98 -6.49
C SER A 38 -2.63 -2.95 -7.98
N ASP A 39 -1.34 -3.18 -8.34
CA ASP A 39 -0.92 -3.30 -9.73
C ASP A 39 -1.57 -4.51 -10.39
N LEU A 40 -1.60 -5.65 -9.67
CA LEU A 40 -2.23 -6.87 -10.17
C LEU A 40 -3.75 -6.75 -10.23
N HIS A 41 -4.35 -6.03 -9.29
CA HIS A 41 -5.79 -5.74 -9.30
C HIS A 41 -6.15 -4.84 -10.47
N LEU A 42 -5.34 -3.81 -10.77
CA LEU A 42 -5.58 -2.94 -11.92
C LEU A 42 -5.60 -3.73 -13.24
N LEU A 43 -4.65 -4.64 -13.44
CA LEU A 43 -4.61 -5.47 -14.65
C LEU A 43 -5.81 -6.42 -14.78
N ARG A 44 -6.40 -6.88 -13.66
CA ARG A 44 -7.48 -7.85 -13.65
C ARG A 44 -8.88 -7.24 -13.58
N HIS A 45 -9.01 -6.10 -12.91
CA HIS A 45 -10.27 -5.45 -12.53
C HIS A 45 -10.29 -3.96 -12.86
N GLY A 46 -9.45 -3.52 -13.81
CA GLY A 46 -9.25 -2.10 -14.09
C GLY A 46 -10.52 -1.37 -14.54
N GLU A 47 -11.37 -2.00 -15.34
CA GLU A 47 -12.66 -1.44 -15.76
C GLU A 47 -13.60 -1.18 -14.57
N GLU A 48 -13.67 -2.13 -13.63
CA GLU A 48 -14.50 -2.01 -12.43
C GLU A 48 -13.96 -0.91 -11.51
N LEU A 49 -12.63 -0.87 -11.33
CA LEU A 49 -11.95 0.17 -10.54
C LEU A 49 -12.21 1.56 -11.13
N ARG A 50 -12.05 1.71 -12.45
CA ARG A 50 -12.27 2.96 -13.14
C ARG A 50 -13.71 3.46 -12.94
N ARG A 51 -14.68 2.59 -13.20
CA ARG A 51 -16.10 2.92 -13.00
C ARG A 51 -16.39 3.36 -11.57
N LEU A 52 -15.91 2.61 -10.57
CA LEU A 52 -16.09 2.97 -9.16
C LEU A 52 -15.46 4.32 -8.83
N THR A 53 -14.25 4.58 -9.34
CA THR A 53 -13.55 5.85 -9.11
C THR A 53 -14.29 7.02 -9.75
N GLU A 54 -14.84 6.84 -10.95
CA GLU A 54 -15.65 7.85 -11.63
C GLU A 54 -16.98 8.13 -10.88
N GLU A 55 -17.66 7.08 -10.41
CA GLU A 55 -18.88 7.19 -9.60
C GLU A 55 -18.61 7.98 -8.30
N LEU A 56 -17.56 7.61 -7.55
CA LEU A 56 -17.19 8.31 -6.32
C LEU A 56 -16.77 9.76 -6.59
N ALA A 57 -16.02 10.00 -7.67
CA ALA A 57 -15.59 11.34 -8.03
C ALA A 57 -16.78 12.28 -8.39
N ALA A 58 -17.86 11.71 -8.92
CA ALA A 58 -19.08 12.47 -9.25
C ALA A 58 -19.90 12.85 -8.01
N GLU A 59 -19.80 12.08 -6.93
CA GLU A 59 -20.54 12.30 -5.68
C GLU A 59 -19.79 13.23 -4.70
N GLU A 60 -18.48 13.32 -4.82
CA GLU A 60 -17.64 14.14 -3.93
C GLU A 60 -17.47 15.58 -4.44
N PRO A 61 -17.31 16.57 -3.52
CA PRO A 61 -17.00 17.92 -3.92
C PRO A 61 -15.65 17.98 -4.67
N PRO A 62 -15.43 18.98 -5.54
CA PRO A 62 -14.16 19.18 -6.22
C PRO A 62 -12.99 19.25 -5.22
N ASP A 63 -11.99 18.40 -5.41
CA ASP A 63 -10.75 18.38 -4.62
C ASP A 63 -9.57 18.64 -5.55
N PRO A 64 -8.85 19.78 -5.41
CA PRO A 64 -7.69 20.11 -6.24
C PRO A 64 -6.51 19.15 -6.02
N LEU A 65 -6.50 18.39 -4.93
CA LEU A 65 -5.47 17.40 -4.62
C LEU A 65 -5.84 15.99 -5.08
N ARG A 66 -7.04 15.80 -5.65
CA ARG A 66 -7.44 14.51 -6.21
C ARG A 66 -6.58 14.21 -7.44
N PRO A 67 -5.90 13.04 -7.48
CA PRO A 67 -5.15 12.63 -8.65
C PRO A 67 -6.04 12.54 -9.89
N ARG A 68 -5.49 12.96 -11.04
CA ARG A 68 -6.17 12.82 -12.31
C ARG A 68 -6.32 11.35 -12.68
N LEU A 69 -7.48 10.99 -13.22
CA LEU A 69 -7.72 9.67 -13.75
C LEU A 69 -6.87 9.46 -15.01
N PHE A 70 -6.43 8.23 -15.20
CA PHE A 70 -5.72 7.83 -16.41
C PHE A 70 -6.68 7.28 -17.47
N GLU A 71 -6.25 7.31 -18.72
CA GLU A 71 -6.98 6.75 -19.87
C GLU A 71 -6.39 5.38 -20.21
N PRO A 72 -7.16 4.27 -20.10
CA PRO A 72 -6.65 2.91 -20.33
C PRO A 72 -6.13 2.67 -21.76
N ALA A 73 -6.75 3.33 -22.74
CA ALA A 73 -6.34 3.23 -24.14
C ALA A 73 -5.02 3.94 -24.46
N SER A 74 -4.50 4.75 -23.52
CA SER A 74 -3.22 5.42 -23.64
C SER A 74 -2.14 4.69 -22.85
N PRO A 75 -0.89 4.66 -23.32
CA PRO A 75 0.21 4.00 -22.61
C PRO A 75 0.39 4.56 -21.20
N MET A 76 0.58 3.67 -20.22
CA MET A 76 0.87 3.99 -18.83
C MET A 76 1.95 3.04 -18.29
N VAL A 77 2.89 3.57 -17.52
CA VAL A 77 3.90 2.77 -16.82
C VAL A 77 3.52 2.67 -15.34
N MET A 78 3.35 1.46 -14.86
CA MET A 78 2.96 1.15 -13.49
C MET A 78 4.17 1.13 -12.54
N GLY A 79 3.93 0.77 -11.27
CA GLY A 79 4.94 0.65 -10.23
C GLY A 79 5.03 1.91 -9.36
N HIS A 80 4.74 1.76 -8.07
CA HIS A 80 4.67 2.87 -7.12
C HIS A 80 5.45 2.60 -5.82
N GLU A 81 6.08 1.44 -5.68
CA GLU A 81 6.92 1.04 -4.54
C GLU A 81 8.40 1.11 -4.95
N PHE A 82 9.01 2.28 -5.09
CA PHE A 82 10.30 2.46 -5.74
C PHE A 82 11.37 3.10 -4.85
N CYS A 83 12.63 2.81 -5.19
CA CYS A 83 13.82 3.53 -4.76
C CYS A 83 14.62 3.91 -5.99
N CYS A 84 15.08 5.16 -6.06
CA CYS A 84 15.67 5.75 -7.24
C CYS A 84 16.97 6.51 -6.92
N GLU A 85 17.84 6.66 -7.93
CA GLU A 85 19.01 7.55 -7.91
C GLU A 85 18.73 8.77 -8.80
N VAL A 86 18.95 9.96 -8.30
CA VAL A 86 18.85 11.21 -9.07
C VAL A 86 19.91 11.22 -10.16
N VAL A 87 19.52 11.49 -11.40
CA VAL A 87 20.45 11.56 -12.53
C VAL A 87 20.50 12.94 -13.20
N ASP A 88 19.43 13.72 -13.08
CA ASP A 88 19.36 15.11 -13.55
C ASP A 88 18.31 15.91 -12.76
N THR A 89 18.43 17.25 -12.80
CA THR A 89 17.56 18.14 -12.04
C THR A 89 16.89 19.17 -12.96
N GLY A 90 15.59 19.37 -12.77
CA GLY A 90 14.84 20.44 -13.43
C GLY A 90 15.07 21.80 -12.79
N PRO A 91 14.52 22.88 -13.39
CA PRO A 91 14.64 24.23 -12.88
C PRO A 91 14.06 24.36 -11.46
N GLY A 92 14.78 25.07 -10.55
CA GLY A 92 14.30 25.36 -9.19
C GLY A 92 14.41 24.16 -8.22
N VAL A 93 15.17 23.15 -8.55
CA VAL A 93 15.60 22.09 -7.61
C VAL A 93 16.84 22.62 -6.87
N ASP A 94 16.78 22.63 -5.54
CA ASP A 94 17.82 23.21 -4.69
C ASP A 94 18.41 22.21 -3.67
N ARG A 95 17.71 21.12 -3.35
CA ARG A 95 18.10 20.17 -2.29
C ARG A 95 18.76 18.90 -2.82
N LEU A 96 18.28 18.41 -3.96
CA LEU A 96 18.74 17.16 -4.55
C LEU A 96 19.76 17.40 -5.64
N GLU A 97 20.77 16.52 -5.71
CA GLU A 97 21.81 16.54 -6.76
C GLU A 97 22.00 15.15 -7.39
N PRO A 98 22.54 15.06 -8.60
CA PRO A 98 22.86 13.77 -9.23
C PRO A 98 23.73 12.88 -8.33
N GLY A 99 23.29 11.63 -8.15
CA GLY A 99 23.89 10.64 -7.23
C GLY A 99 23.14 10.45 -5.93
N ASP A 100 22.22 11.34 -5.56
CA ASP A 100 21.37 11.15 -4.37
C ASP A 100 20.43 9.97 -4.58
N VAL A 101 20.32 9.12 -3.55
CA VAL A 101 19.36 8.00 -3.54
C VAL A 101 18.14 8.40 -2.75
N VAL A 102 16.97 8.28 -3.36
CA VAL A 102 15.71 8.74 -2.80
C VAL A 102 14.59 7.71 -2.94
N VAL A 103 13.64 7.79 -2.02
CA VAL A 103 12.27 7.26 -2.16
C VAL A 103 11.32 8.45 -2.18
N SER A 104 10.07 8.25 -2.63
CA SER A 104 9.10 9.34 -2.67
C SER A 104 7.70 8.83 -2.42
N MET A 105 6.80 9.72 -1.97
CA MET A 105 5.38 9.50 -2.14
C MET A 105 5.10 9.27 -3.64
N PRO A 106 4.29 8.26 -4.03
CA PRO A 106 4.01 7.97 -5.43
C PRO A 106 3.00 8.98 -6.02
N ALA A 107 3.35 10.25 -5.96
CA ALA A 107 2.58 11.36 -6.52
C ALA A 107 3.52 12.33 -7.27
N ALA A 108 3.02 12.91 -8.33
CA ALA A 108 3.65 14.01 -9.04
C ALA A 108 2.66 15.15 -9.21
N PHE A 109 3.15 16.38 -9.22
CA PHE A 109 2.32 17.56 -9.48
C PHE A 109 3.04 18.52 -10.42
N ASP A 110 2.24 19.18 -11.20
CA ASP A 110 2.63 20.22 -12.14
C ASP A 110 1.53 21.28 -12.25
N ALA A 111 1.60 22.13 -13.28
CA ALA A 111 0.60 23.16 -13.53
C ALA A 111 -0.82 22.62 -13.83
N ASP A 112 -0.91 21.35 -14.25
CA ASP A 112 -2.18 20.70 -14.57
C ASP A 112 -2.83 20.00 -13.37
N GLY A 113 -2.12 19.83 -12.25
CA GLY A 113 -2.62 19.24 -11.01
C GLY A 113 -1.81 18.10 -10.46
N VAL A 114 -2.47 17.19 -9.72
CA VAL A 114 -1.84 16.02 -9.08
C VAL A 114 -2.02 14.78 -9.94
N HIS A 115 -0.98 13.97 -10.02
CA HIS A 115 -0.94 12.70 -10.75
C HIS A 115 -0.46 11.59 -9.81
N ALA A 116 -1.14 10.46 -9.81
CA ALA A 116 -0.67 9.27 -9.10
C ALA A 116 0.42 8.58 -9.94
N VAL A 117 1.65 8.59 -9.45
CA VAL A 117 2.76 7.90 -10.13
C VAL A 117 2.51 6.39 -10.12
N GLY A 118 2.68 5.74 -11.28
CA GLY A 118 2.28 4.35 -11.49
C GLY A 118 0.83 4.15 -11.92
N PHE A 119 0.01 5.23 -11.88
CA PHE A 119 -1.38 5.27 -12.34
C PHE A 119 -1.65 6.54 -13.17
N SER A 120 -0.68 6.99 -13.95
CA SER A 120 -0.73 8.20 -14.78
C SER A 120 -0.17 7.92 -16.17
N ASN A 121 -0.86 8.43 -17.19
CA ASN A 121 -0.33 8.40 -18.57
C ASN A 121 0.80 9.44 -18.79
N ARG A 122 0.99 10.36 -17.84
CA ARG A 122 1.97 11.45 -17.95
C ARG A 122 3.27 11.16 -17.21
N TYR A 123 3.20 10.57 -16.03
CA TYR A 123 4.34 10.28 -15.18
C TYR A 123 4.58 8.77 -15.11
N PRO A 124 5.65 8.26 -15.73
CA PRO A 124 6.02 6.85 -15.63
C PRO A 124 6.26 6.45 -14.18
N GLY A 125 5.76 5.28 -13.81
CA GLY A 125 6.08 4.64 -12.53
C GLY A 125 7.37 3.83 -12.58
N GLY A 126 7.67 3.15 -11.48
CA GLY A 126 8.93 2.43 -11.25
C GLY A 126 9.15 1.18 -12.11
N TYR A 127 8.22 0.79 -12.98
CA TYR A 127 8.45 -0.29 -13.95
C TYR A 127 9.10 0.22 -15.24
N ALA A 128 9.83 1.33 -15.17
CA ALA A 128 10.68 1.90 -16.22
C ALA A 128 12.13 2.03 -15.74
N GLU A 129 13.04 2.29 -16.65
CA GLU A 129 14.44 2.58 -16.31
C GLU A 129 14.61 3.96 -15.68
N LEU A 130 13.80 4.94 -16.12
CA LEU A 130 13.82 6.31 -15.62
C LEU A 130 12.39 6.76 -15.26
N MET A 131 12.31 7.65 -14.26
CA MET A 131 11.06 8.31 -13.86
C MET A 131 11.34 9.71 -13.33
N VAL A 132 10.28 10.54 -13.25
CA VAL A 132 10.37 11.91 -12.72
C VAL A 132 9.69 11.96 -11.35
N LEU A 133 10.37 12.58 -10.39
CA LEU A 133 9.84 12.81 -9.04
C LEU A 133 9.84 14.30 -8.71
N ASN A 134 8.92 14.74 -7.85
CA ASN A 134 9.00 16.08 -7.27
C ASN A 134 9.95 16.09 -6.08
N GLU A 135 10.91 17.01 -6.07
CA GLU A 135 11.87 17.18 -4.97
C GLU A 135 11.17 17.29 -3.60
N LEU A 136 10.06 18.01 -3.54
CA LEU A 136 9.29 18.25 -2.31
C LEU A 136 8.78 16.94 -1.66
N LEU A 137 8.50 15.92 -2.45
CA LEU A 137 7.99 14.64 -1.96
C LEU A 137 9.09 13.58 -1.75
N ALA A 138 10.29 13.85 -2.26
CA ALA A 138 11.40 12.93 -2.16
C ALA A 138 12.02 12.95 -0.75
N ILE A 139 12.40 11.76 -0.29
CA ILE A 139 13.02 11.51 1.02
C ILE A 139 14.35 10.82 0.76
N ASP A 140 15.43 11.37 1.34
CA ASP A 140 16.77 10.81 1.18
C ASP A 140 16.87 9.45 1.85
N VAL A 141 17.46 8.48 1.14
CA VAL A 141 17.72 7.15 1.67
C VAL A 141 18.99 7.18 2.53
N PRO A 142 18.95 6.71 3.78
CA PRO A 142 20.14 6.66 4.63
C PRO A 142 21.28 5.90 3.97
N ALA A 143 22.50 6.41 4.09
CA ALA A 143 23.69 5.78 3.54
C ALA A 143 23.84 4.33 4.01
N GLY A 144 24.04 3.41 3.08
CA GLY A 144 24.21 1.98 3.35
C GLY A 144 22.92 1.18 3.41
N LEU A 145 21.74 1.80 3.31
CA LEU A 145 20.49 1.06 3.16
C LEU A 145 20.37 0.56 1.70
N PRO A 146 20.25 -0.75 1.45
CA PRO A 146 20.06 -1.28 0.11
C PRO A 146 18.77 -0.76 -0.55
N ALA A 147 18.81 -0.53 -1.86
CA ALA A 147 17.69 0.05 -2.59
C ALA A 147 16.42 -0.81 -2.57
N ASP A 148 16.56 -2.13 -2.57
CA ASP A 148 15.45 -3.08 -2.44
C ASP A 148 14.75 -3.00 -1.08
N LEU A 149 15.50 -2.71 -0.01
CA LEU A 149 14.93 -2.44 1.31
C LEU A 149 14.34 -1.04 1.39
N ALA A 150 14.97 -0.05 0.77
CA ALA A 150 14.44 1.32 0.73
C ALA A 150 13.11 1.39 -0.04
N ALA A 151 12.95 0.61 -1.11
CA ALA A 151 11.70 0.51 -1.87
C ALA A 151 10.49 0.01 -1.03
N LEU A 152 10.74 -0.66 0.10
CA LEU A 152 9.68 -1.05 1.04
C LEU A 152 9.08 0.14 1.81
N THR A 153 9.60 1.35 1.67
CA THR A 153 9.10 2.54 2.38
C THR A 153 7.62 2.77 2.08
N GLU A 154 7.18 2.59 0.84
CA GLU A 154 5.77 2.80 0.46
C GLU A 154 4.85 1.78 1.15
N PRO A 155 4.99 0.45 1.00
CA PRO A 155 4.10 -0.50 1.67
C PRO A 155 4.21 -0.46 3.20
N LEU A 156 5.38 -0.12 3.76
CA LEU A 156 5.54 0.11 5.20
C LEU A 156 4.73 1.33 5.65
N ALA A 157 4.72 2.41 4.88
CA ALA A 157 3.93 3.61 5.19
C ALA A 157 2.42 3.31 5.24
N VAL A 158 1.92 2.43 4.36
CA VAL A 158 0.51 1.96 4.40
C VAL A 158 0.21 1.24 5.72
N GLY A 159 1.08 0.31 6.14
CA GLY A 159 0.92 -0.41 7.41
C GLY A 159 0.99 0.51 8.63
N VAL A 160 1.96 1.42 8.66
CA VAL A 160 2.10 2.45 9.72
C VAL A 160 0.84 3.32 9.77
N HIS A 161 0.36 3.79 8.62
CA HIS A 161 -0.87 4.60 8.55
C HIS A 161 -2.08 3.85 9.10
N ALA A 162 -2.26 2.57 8.76
CA ALA A 162 -3.33 1.73 9.29
C ALA A 162 -3.25 1.64 10.82
N VAL A 163 -2.05 1.39 11.38
CA VAL A 163 -1.85 1.32 12.82
C VAL A 163 -2.18 2.65 13.50
N VAL A 164 -1.72 3.78 12.96
CA VAL A 164 -2.05 5.12 13.48
C VAL A 164 -3.55 5.39 13.44
N LYS A 165 -4.22 5.09 12.31
CA LYS A 165 -5.67 5.26 12.15
C LYS A 165 -6.48 4.37 13.08
N SER A 166 -5.98 3.23 13.46
CA SER A 166 -6.64 2.31 14.40
C SER A 166 -6.80 2.88 15.80
N ARG A 167 -5.97 3.89 16.17
CA ARG A 167 -5.87 4.44 17.52
C ARG A 167 -5.60 3.34 18.57
N ILE A 168 -4.85 2.30 18.19
CA ILE A 168 -4.45 1.23 19.09
C ILE A 168 -3.51 1.77 20.18
N SER A 169 -3.62 1.25 21.38
CA SER A 169 -2.83 1.67 22.55
C SER A 169 -2.20 0.47 23.27
N ALA A 170 -1.27 0.72 24.16
CA ALA A 170 -0.55 -0.33 24.90
C ALA A 170 -1.47 -1.26 25.74
N GLY A 171 -2.72 -0.86 25.99
CA GLY A 171 -3.71 -1.69 26.66
C GLY A 171 -4.51 -2.61 25.73
N ASP A 172 -4.34 -2.47 24.42
CA ASP A 172 -5.09 -3.23 23.42
C ASP A 172 -4.28 -4.45 22.94
N ALA A 173 -5.00 -5.43 22.38
CA ALA A 173 -4.43 -6.55 21.62
C ALA A 173 -4.71 -6.36 20.12
N ALA A 174 -3.96 -7.04 19.28
CA ALA A 174 -4.13 -6.97 17.83
C ALA A 174 -4.29 -8.35 17.18
N ILE A 175 -5.17 -8.44 16.18
CA ILE A 175 -5.21 -9.54 15.21
C ILE A 175 -4.92 -8.95 13.82
N VAL A 176 -4.00 -9.54 13.08
CA VAL A 176 -3.71 -9.18 11.69
C VAL A 176 -4.11 -10.35 10.78
N LEU A 177 -5.15 -10.15 9.98
CA LEU A 177 -5.64 -11.09 9.00
C LEU A 177 -4.98 -10.82 7.65
N GLY A 178 -4.24 -11.79 7.14
CA GLY A 178 -3.40 -11.63 5.95
C GLY A 178 -2.02 -11.05 6.32
N LEU A 179 -0.99 -11.86 6.11
CA LEU A 179 0.41 -11.51 6.38
C LEU A 179 1.17 -11.28 5.06
N GLY A 180 0.51 -10.60 4.11
CA GLY A 180 1.15 -10.01 2.93
C GLY A 180 2.02 -8.79 3.32
N PRO A 181 2.63 -8.07 2.36
CA PRO A 181 3.52 -6.95 2.66
C PRO A 181 2.91 -5.93 3.63
N VAL A 182 1.67 -5.51 3.40
CA VAL A 182 0.98 -4.52 4.25
C VAL A 182 0.63 -5.10 5.63
N GLY A 183 0.16 -6.36 5.70
CA GLY A 183 -0.12 -7.00 6.99
C GLY A 183 1.16 -7.18 7.83
N LEU A 184 2.27 -7.55 7.20
CA LEU A 184 3.58 -7.63 7.86
C LEU A 184 4.08 -6.24 8.30
N ALA A 185 3.80 -5.19 7.53
CA ALA A 185 4.09 -3.82 7.92
C ALA A 185 3.28 -3.39 9.16
N CYS A 186 2.00 -3.78 9.24
CA CYS A 186 1.19 -3.58 10.45
C CYS A 186 1.81 -4.32 11.65
N VAL A 187 2.21 -5.58 11.49
CA VAL A 187 2.88 -6.36 12.56
C VAL A 187 4.14 -5.67 13.06
N ALA A 188 5.02 -5.27 12.14
CA ALA A 188 6.28 -4.60 12.49
C ALA A 188 6.04 -3.29 13.26
N GLU A 189 5.09 -2.48 12.82
CA GLU A 189 4.76 -1.22 13.51
C GLU A 189 4.11 -1.47 14.88
N LEU A 190 3.20 -2.42 14.99
CA LEU A 190 2.61 -2.81 16.28
C LEU A 190 3.69 -3.28 17.28
N ALA A 191 4.62 -4.12 16.82
CA ALA A 191 5.74 -4.58 17.63
C ALA A 191 6.68 -3.43 18.05
N ARG A 192 7.00 -2.51 17.11
CA ARG A 192 7.79 -1.31 17.38
C ARG A 192 7.17 -0.42 18.46
N LEU A 193 5.85 -0.32 18.50
CA LEU A 193 5.08 0.42 19.50
C LEU A 193 4.91 -0.35 20.83
N GLY A 194 5.39 -1.59 20.93
CA GLY A 194 5.22 -2.42 22.11
C GLY A 194 3.77 -2.88 22.34
N ILE A 195 2.95 -2.89 21.29
CA ILE A 195 1.58 -3.42 21.35
C ILE A 195 1.65 -4.95 21.46
N GLY A 196 0.81 -5.52 22.31
CA GLY A 196 0.72 -6.97 22.46
C GLY A 196 -0.40 -7.42 23.38
N PRO A 197 -0.90 -8.66 23.20
CA PRO A 197 -0.45 -9.62 22.21
C PRO A 197 -0.85 -9.27 20.76
N ILE A 198 -0.01 -9.70 19.80
CA ILE A 198 -0.27 -9.63 18.36
C ILE A 198 -0.45 -11.05 17.84
N VAL A 199 -1.58 -11.35 17.22
CA VAL A 199 -1.86 -12.63 16.54
C VAL A 199 -1.91 -12.41 15.04
N GLY A 200 -1.09 -13.13 14.29
CA GLY A 200 -1.08 -13.11 12.84
C GLY A 200 -1.81 -14.33 12.24
N ALA A 201 -2.54 -14.16 11.14
CA ALA A 201 -3.21 -15.25 10.44
C ALA A 201 -2.93 -15.21 8.94
N ASP A 202 -2.39 -16.27 8.38
CA ASP A 202 -2.17 -16.46 6.93
C ASP A 202 -2.06 -17.94 6.59
N PHE A 203 -2.51 -18.34 5.39
CA PHE A 203 -2.36 -19.71 4.90
C PHE A 203 -0.90 -20.08 4.61
N SER A 204 -0.05 -19.10 4.25
CA SER A 204 1.34 -19.32 3.90
C SER A 204 2.24 -19.52 5.13
N PRO A 205 2.87 -20.68 5.30
CA PRO A 205 3.79 -20.91 6.41
C PRO A 205 5.01 -19.97 6.36
N ARG A 206 5.46 -19.59 5.16
CA ARG A 206 6.55 -18.61 5.00
C ARG A 206 6.17 -17.23 5.53
N ARG A 207 4.96 -16.77 5.27
CA ARG A 207 4.48 -15.47 5.77
C ARG A 207 4.27 -15.50 7.27
N ARG A 208 3.76 -16.61 7.81
CA ARG A 208 3.64 -16.81 9.26
C ARG A 208 5.01 -16.74 9.96
N ALA A 209 6.01 -17.47 9.45
CA ALA A 209 7.37 -17.42 10.01
C ALA A 209 7.99 -16.02 9.97
N LEU A 210 7.72 -15.24 8.89
CA LEU A 210 8.19 -13.86 8.81
C LEU A 210 7.46 -12.95 9.81
N ALA A 211 6.17 -13.15 10.04
CA ALA A 211 5.40 -12.42 11.04
C ALA A 211 5.89 -12.67 12.47
N GLU A 212 6.27 -13.91 12.81
CA GLU A 212 6.92 -14.23 14.08
C GLU A 212 8.23 -13.47 14.25
N HIS A 213 9.06 -13.46 13.20
CA HIS A 213 10.32 -12.72 13.21
C HIS A 213 10.12 -11.20 13.40
N LEU A 214 9.02 -10.65 12.86
CA LEU A 214 8.66 -9.24 12.95
C LEU A 214 7.94 -8.87 14.26
N GLY A 215 7.61 -9.84 15.12
CA GLY A 215 7.09 -9.60 16.44
C GLY A 215 5.66 -10.06 16.72
N CYS A 216 5.06 -10.90 15.86
CA CYS A 216 3.85 -11.63 16.26
C CYS A 216 4.15 -12.52 17.47
N HIS A 217 3.23 -12.50 18.44
CA HIS A 217 3.30 -13.36 19.61
C HIS A 217 2.77 -14.76 19.33
N GLU A 218 1.88 -14.86 18.37
CA GLU A 218 1.30 -16.12 17.90
C GLU A 218 0.94 -15.96 16.42
N VAL A 219 1.11 -17.04 15.64
CA VAL A 219 0.65 -17.10 14.25
C VAL A 219 -0.18 -18.36 14.03
N VAL A 220 -1.21 -18.25 13.21
CA VAL A 220 -2.12 -19.36 12.94
C VAL A 220 -2.33 -19.57 11.45
N ASP A 221 -2.55 -20.82 11.07
CA ASP A 221 -3.19 -21.17 9.82
C ASP A 221 -4.71 -21.08 10.01
N PRO A 222 -5.40 -20.16 9.30
CA PRO A 222 -6.84 -20.01 9.48
C PRO A 222 -7.65 -21.22 9.02
N ALA A 223 -7.06 -22.15 8.26
CA ALA A 223 -7.69 -23.42 7.93
C ALA A 223 -7.72 -24.41 9.11
N GLU A 224 -6.77 -24.27 10.05
CA GLU A 224 -6.62 -25.17 11.18
C GLU A 224 -7.19 -24.57 12.48
N ARG A 225 -6.97 -23.26 12.69
CA ARG A 225 -7.35 -22.57 13.93
C ARG A 225 -7.76 -21.11 13.67
N PRO A 226 -8.94 -20.68 14.13
CA PRO A 226 -9.33 -19.26 14.02
C PRO A 226 -8.40 -18.36 14.85
N ALA A 227 -8.01 -17.19 14.29
CA ALA A 227 -7.14 -16.23 14.97
C ALA A 227 -7.69 -15.75 16.32
N VAL A 228 -9.02 -15.58 16.43
CA VAL A 228 -9.66 -15.20 17.70
C VAL A 228 -9.54 -16.29 18.77
N ALA A 229 -9.45 -17.55 18.40
CA ALA A 229 -9.21 -18.64 19.36
C ALA A 229 -7.80 -18.54 19.93
N ALA A 230 -6.80 -18.28 19.10
CA ALA A 230 -5.44 -18.03 19.55
C ALA A 230 -5.33 -16.81 20.48
N TRP A 231 -5.96 -15.70 20.11
CA TRP A 231 -6.02 -14.53 20.99
C TRP A 231 -6.67 -14.83 22.35
N ARG A 232 -7.77 -15.59 22.38
CA ARG A 232 -8.45 -15.96 23.65
C ARG A 232 -7.60 -16.82 24.56
N GLU A 233 -6.75 -17.66 24.00
CA GLU A 233 -5.84 -18.51 24.78
C GLU A 233 -4.67 -17.74 25.38
N ILE A 234 -4.20 -16.69 24.70
CA ILE A 234 -3.06 -15.88 25.16
C ILE A 234 -3.53 -14.81 26.16
N ASP A 235 -4.67 -14.17 25.90
CA ASP A 235 -5.16 -13.01 26.66
C ASP A 235 -6.69 -13.08 26.84
N GLY A 236 -7.45 -12.89 25.76
CA GLY A 236 -8.93 -12.98 25.74
C GLY A 236 -9.67 -11.87 26.45
N VAL A 237 -8.98 -10.88 27.01
CA VAL A 237 -9.58 -9.85 27.90
C VAL A 237 -9.38 -8.43 27.37
N ARG A 238 -8.21 -8.12 26.80
CA ARG A 238 -7.91 -6.77 26.33
C ARG A 238 -8.81 -6.35 25.18
N PRO A 239 -9.13 -5.05 25.04
CA PRO A 239 -9.77 -4.55 23.84
C PRO A 239 -9.01 -4.98 22.59
N LEU A 240 -9.74 -5.45 21.58
CA LEU A 240 -9.14 -6.03 20.39
C LEU A 240 -9.26 -5.09 19.19
N VAL A 241 -8.16 -4.96 18.43
CA VAL A 241 -8.14 -4.33 17.13
C VAL A 241 -7.83 -5.38 16.08
N VAL A 242 -8.67 -5.48 15.05
CA VAL A 242 -8.51 -6.42 13.95
C VAL A 242 -8.12 -5.63 12.70
N PHE A 243 -6.98 -5.98 12.10
CA PHE A 243 -6.53 -5.45 10.82
C PHE A 243 -6.88 -6.46 9.73
N GLU A 244 -7.80 -6.12 8.85
CA GLU A 244 -8.16 -6.92 7.69
C GLU A 244 -7.27 -6.50 6.52
N ALA A 245 -6.24 -7.30 6.20
CA ALA A 245 -5.24 -7.05 5.17
C ALA A 245 -5.22 -8.14 4.07
N VAL A 246 -6.34 -8.86 3.90
CA VAL A 246 -6.52 -9.89 2.86
C VAL A 246 -7.13 -9.28 1.60
N GLY A 247 -8.21 -8.48 1.74
CA GLY A 247 -8.88 -7.80 0.64
C GLY A 247 -9.62 -8.73 -0.32
N VAL A 248 -10.34 -9.73 0.19
CA VAL A 248 -11.18 -10.61 -0.65
C VAL A 248 -12.62 -10.60 -0.13
N PRO A 249 -13.62 -10.90 -1.01
CA PRO A 249 -15.02 -10.96 -0.60
C PRO A 249 -15.25 -11.89 0.60
N GLY A 250 -16.11 -11.46 1.52
CA GLY A 250 -16.44 -12.18 2.75
C GLY A 250 -15.50 -11.93 3.93
N MET A 251 -14.34 -11.34 3.73
CA MET A 251 -13.37 -11.13 4.82
C MET A 251 -13.82 -10.08 5.82
N LEU A 252 -14.46 -9.01 5.36
CA LEU A 252 -15.00 -7.99 6.29
C LEU A 252 -16.11 -8.59 7.17
N ASP A 253 -17.07 -9.33 6.60
CA ASP A 253 -18.11 -10.00 7.35
C ASP A 253 -17.53 -11.05 8.32
N ALA A 254 -16.51 -11.82 7.88
CA ALA A 254 -15.80 -12.78 8.72
C ALA A 254 -15.08 -12.10 9.89
N ALA A 255 -14.40 -10.98 9.66
CA ALA A 255 -13.75 -10.18 10.70
C ALA A 255 -14.77 -9.65 11.72
N MET A 256 -15.93 -9.14 11.26
CA MET A 256 -17.02 -8.68 12.13
C MET A 256 -17.60 -9.81 13.00
N ARG A 257 -17.78 -11.01 12.42
CA ARG A 257 -18.29 -12.18 13.16
C ARG A 257 -17.30 -12.72 14.19
N MET A 258 -16.01 -12.68 13.86
CA MET A 258 -14.94 -13.16 14.70
C MET A 258 -14.68 -12.24 15.90
N ALA A 259 -14.72 -10.92 15.68
CA ALA A 259 -14.34 -9.93 16.67
C ALA A 259 -15.28 -9.93 17.88
N PRO A 260 -14.78 -9.89 19.14
CA PRO A 260 -15.59 -9.68 20.35
C PRO A 260 -16.29 -8.32 20.35
N LYS A 261 -17.22 -8.13 21.30
CA LYS A 261 -17.86 -6.84 21.51
C LYS A 261 -16.85 -5.74 21.83
N GLY A 262 -17.08 -4.55 21.29
CA GLY A 262 -16.21 -3.39 21.48
C GLY A 262 -14.91 -3.42 20.71
N SER A 263 -14.72 -4.40 19.81
CA SER A 263 -13.54 -4.44 18.94
C SER A 263 -13.60 -3.38 17.85
N ARG A 264 -12.44 -2.91 17.42
CA ARG A 264 -12.28 -2.06 16.23
C ARG A 264 -11.79 -2.91 15.07
N ILE A 265 -12.30 -2.66 13.88
CA ILE A 265 -11.86 -3.34 12.65
C ILE A 265 -11.35 -2.29 11.68
N LEU A 266 -10.12 -2.45 11.24
CA LEU A 266 -9.49 -1.65 10.20
C LEU A 266 -9.46 -2.47 8.91
N VAL A 267 -10.12 -1.98 7.86
CA VAL A 267 -10.05 -2.54 6.52
C VAL A 267 -8.83 -1.92 5.85
N VAL A 268 -7.84 -2.73 5.57
CA VAL A 268 -6.57 -2.35 4.94
C VAL A 268 -6.40 -3.07 3.61
N GLY A 269 -6.98 -4.26 3.50
CA GLY A 269 -6.98 -5.05 2.26
C GLY A 269 -7.89 -4.42 1.20
N VAL A 270 -7.40 -4.38 -0.05
CA VAL A 270 -8.16 -3.84 -1.18
C VAL A 270 -9.03 -4.95 -1.79
N CYS A 271 -10.33 -4.92 -1.50
CA CYS A 271 -11.32 -5.80 -2.11
C CYS A 271 -11.93 -5.11 -3.33
N MET A 272 -11.62 -5.61 -4.54
CA MET A 272 -12.09 -5.02 -5.80
C MET A 272 -13.49 -5.49 -6.22
N GLN A 273 -14.02 -6.50 -5.57
CA GLN A 273 -15.33 -7.05 -5.88
C GLN A 273 -16.38 -6.56 -4.88
N PRO A 274 -17.65 -6.41 -5.28
CA PRO A 274 -18.73 -6.16 -4.34
C PRO A 274 -18.75 -7.23 -3.25
N ASP A 275 -18.84 -6.80 -1.99
CA ASP A 275 -18.88 -7.69 -0.84
C ASP A 275 -20.21 -7.58 -0.08
N GLN A 276 -20.63 -8.67 0.52
CA GLN A 276 -21.84 -8.74 1.35
C GLN A 276 -21.47 -8.72 2.82
N VAL A 277 -21.91 -7.69 3.50
CA VAL A 277 -21.74 -7.53 4.94
C VAL A 277 -23.11 -7.60 5.61
N GLN A 278 -23.22 -8.32 6.73
CA GLN A 278 -24.42 -8.35 7.53
C GLN A 278 -24.39 -7.26 8.62
N PRO A 279 -24.98 -6.06 8.43
CA PRO A 279 -24.83 -4.95 9.38
C PRO A 279 -25.31 -5.27 10.78
N MET A 280 -26.30 -6.16 10.94
CA MET A 280 -26.82 -6.60 12.23
C MET A 280 -25.74 -7.24 13.12
N VAL A 281 -24.71 -7.84 12.52
CA VAL A 281 -23.56 -8.38 13.27
C VAL A 281 -22.77 -7.26 13.94
N GLY A 282 -22.56 -6.13 13.24
CA GLY A 282 -21.90 -4.94 13.81
C GLY A 282 -22.68 -4.36 14.98
N ILE A 283 -23.98 -4.11 14.79
CA ILE A 283 -24.87 -3.59 15.84
C ILE A 283 -24.85 -4.46 17.11
N GLY A 284 -24.85 -5.79 16.93
CA GLY A 284 -24.81 -6.73 18.06
C GLY A 284 -23.43 -6.82 18.77
N ARG A 285 -22.41 -6.11 18.26
CA ARG A 285 -21.03 -6.14 18.75
C ARG A 285 -20.54 -4.83 19.37
N GLU A 286 -21.40 -3.83 19.49
CA GLU A 286 -21.12 -2.58 20.22
C GLU A 286 -20.97 -2.80 21.74
#